data_78082e8e7b266d3a9b2875dabb4da236
#
_entry.id   78082e8e7b266d3a9b2875dabb4da236
#
_cell.length_a   1.000
_cell.length_b   1.000
_cell.length_c   1.000
_cell.angle_alpha   90.00
_cell.angle_beta   90.00
_cell.angle_gamma   90.00
#
_symmetry.space_group_name_H-M   'P 1'
#
loop_
_entity.id
_entity.type
_entity.pdbx_description
1 polymer ?
#
loop_
_entity_poly.entity_id
_entity_poly.type
_entity_poly.pdbx_seq_one_letter_code
_entity_poly.pdbx_strand_id
1 'polypeptide(L)'
;GGPGQELTLSYAISGKKAPGCVCLSIDSEGTDGTTKVAGGITDSTSYDAAEAKGINVFDALRGHACFEALDAIGDAVFTGNTGTNLCDLNIMYVPELPGKPRKGSRIRSVHARQIIDCKCRPMVEVDVITEDGSIGTAAAPTGSSVGMYESFVLRDNDPAEYNGLSVHKAVANVNDIIAPALIGMDAMDQAAIDRCMIELDGTENKTNLGGNAIYSVSVACYRAAAASCKRPLYDYIAGGRIKTVPIPSFNVLNGGMNAGIRQAFNEFIVMPYRASDIEQAVEIAVKVFNRLGTVIRAYTGAEPRVGGSYGWCAPSEDPEVCLDLIQKAIDDCGYSEQCAFALDCAMTEMYDREHKTYYLNGSQVTNDELVAYVKRLTEKYNFVFIEDMLDEDDWDGFVKAHREITRTYIIADDLTVSNPARIRRAYELKAIDGFILKPNQVGTITEALAAHKFASEHGMFSVTSGRSGGVVGDVVMDLAVGLQIPFIKNGCPRSGERIDKLNFLMRVKDNYPGCHMAKIDDIVRF
;
A
#
# COMPACT_ATOMS: atom_id res chain seq x y z
N GLY A 1 -35.90 35.96 7.26
CA GLY A 1 -34.60 35.39 7.02
C GLY A 1 -33.91 36.03 5.83
N GLY A 2 -32.66 35.67 5.60
CA GLY A 2 -31.91 36.08 4.42
C GLY A 2 -31.96 35.03 3.30
N PRO A 3 -31.36 35.33 2.13
CA PRO A 3 -31.37 34.43 0.97
C PRO A 3 -30.77 33.05 1.24
N GLY A 4 -29.67 32.96 2.01
CA GLY A 4 -29.01 31.70 2.35
C GLY A 4 -29.87 30.82 3.25
N GLN A 5 -30.60 31.41 4.18
CA GLN A 5 -31.54 30.70 5.05
C GLN A 5 -32.73 30.17 4.27
N GLU A 6 -33.28 30.97 3.31
CA GLU A 6 -34.36 30.52 2.45
C GLU A 6 -33.94 29.38 1.52
N LEU A 7 -32.73 29.46 0.94
CA LEU A 7 -32.17 28.42 0.10
C LEU A 7 -32.03 27.08 0.88
N THR A 8 -31.42 27.11 2.06
CA THR A 8 -31.20 25.90 2.85
C THR A 8 -32.51 25.31 3.38
N LEU A 9 -33.42 26.14 3.89
CA LEU A 9 -34.71 25.65 4.36
C LEU A 9 -35.56 25.07 3.20
N SER A 10 -35.51 25.67 1.99
CA SER A 10 -36.17 25.12 0.81
C SER A 10 -35.56 23.80 0.37
N TYR A 11 -34.21 23.65 0.53
CA TYR A 11 -33.53 22.38 0.25
C TYR A 11 -34.02 21.27 1.18
N ALA A 12 -34.30 21.52 2.45
CA ALA A 12 -34.79 20.51 3.38
C ALA A 12 -36.01 19.74 2.82
N ILE A 13 -36.89 20.40 2.02
CA ILE A 13 -38.03 19.76 1.39
C ILE A 13 -37.61 18.71 0.35
N SER A 14 -36.65 19.04 -0.51
CA SER A 14 -36.14 18.13 -1.53
C SER A 14 -35.09 17.16 -0.98
N GLY A 15 -34.29 17.59 -0.01
CA GLY A 15 -33.24 16.85 0.67
C GLY A 15 -33.72 15.59 1.41
N LYS A 16 -35.00 15.60 1.87
CA LYS A 16 -35.66 14.44 2.49
C LYS A 16 -35.56 13.16 1.64
N LYS A 17 -35.47 13.28 0.31
CA LYS A 17 -35.32 12.15 -0.63
C LYS A 17 -33.88 11.88 -1.06
N ALA A 18 -32.91 12.58 -0.47
CA ALA A 18 -31.50 12.53 -0.85
C ALA A 18 -30.61 12.23 0.38
N PRO A 19 -30.61 10.96 0.89
CA PRO A 19 -29.86 10.59 2.09
C PRO A 19 -28.38 10.94 1.97
N GLY A 20 -27.83 11.58 3.03
CA GLY A 20 -26.43 11.97 3.11
C GLY A 20 -26.05 13.23 2.33
N CYS A 21 -26.94 13.80 1.51
CA CYS A 21 -26.71 15.11 0.89
C CYS A 21 -26.89 16.23 1.93
N VAL A 22 -26.03 17.25 1.84
CA VAL A 22 -26.05 18.42 2.73
C VAL A 22 -26.02 19.69 1.89
N CYS A 23 -26.84 20.65 2.22
CA CYS A 23 -26.84 21.99 1.64
C CYS A 23 -26.45 23.02 2.70
N LEU A 24 -25.37 23.73 2.45
CA LEU A 24 -24.94 24.89 3.23
C LEU A 24 -25.06 26.15 2.39
N SER A 25 -25.63 27.19 2.96
CA SER A 25 -25.59 28.53 2.37
C SER A 25 -25.32 29.54 3.46
N ILE A 26 -24.28 30.33 3.30
CA ILE A 26 -23.86 31.36 4.26
C ILE A 26 -23.46 32.65 3.55
N ASP A 27 -23.79 33.79 4.17
CA ASP A 27 -23.15 35.05 3.86
C ASP A 27 -21.80 35.14 4.54
N SER A 28 -20.77 35.40 3.77
CA SER A 28 -19.37 35.38 4.25
C SER A 28 -19.04 36.47 5.25
N GLU A 29 -19.83 37.56 5.35
CA GLU A 29 -19.64 38.59 6.38
C GLU A 29 -20.19 38.19 7.76
N GLY A 30 -20.99 37.10 7.83
CA GLY A 30 -21.48 36.52 9.08
C GLY A 30 -22.91 36.91 9.44
N THR A 31 -23.61 37.62 8.54
CA THR A 31 -25.00 38.03 8.72
C THR A 31 -25.78 37.85 7.42
N ASP A 32 -26.78 36.95 7.42
CA ASP A 32 -27.62 36.72 6.26
C ASP A 32 -28.93 37.49 6.41
N GLY A 33 -29.11 38.51 5.57
CA GLY A 33 -30.21 39.43 5.63
C GLY A 33 -30.22 40.29 6.90
N THR A 34 -31.40 40.40 7.55
CA THR A 34 -31.55 41.19 8.78
C THR A 34 -31.33 40.39 10.06
N THR A 35 -30.83 39.14 9.94
CA THR A 35 -30.60 38.24 11.08
C THR A 35 -29.17 38.29 11.53
N LYS A 36 -28.86 37.68 12.71
CA LYS A 36 -27.52 37.57 13.28
C LYS A 36 -26.84 36.24 12.98
N VAL A 37 -27.39 35.47 12.05
CA VAL A 37 -26.80 34.20 11.61
C VAL A 37 -26.22 34.37 10.22
N ALA A 38 -25.14 33.66 9.94
CA ALA A 38 -24.50 33.67 8.63
C ALA A 38 -25.36 32.98 7.56
N GLY A 39 -26.24 32.07 7.95
CA GLY A 39 -27.05 31.29 7.02
C GLY A 39 -27.60 30.03 7.65
N GLY A 40 -27.69 28.95 6.86
CA GLY A 40 -28.16 27.65 7.33
C GLY A 40 -27.40 26.48 6.72
N ILE A 41 -27.53 25.32 7.37
CA ILE A 41 -27.07 24.03 6.88
C ILE A 41 -28.17 23.00 7.07
N THR A 42 -28.63 22.36 6.00
CA THR A 42 -29.70 21.37 6.07
C THR A 42 -29.33 20.08 5.35
N ASP A 43 -29.87 18.98 5.82
CA ASP A 43 -29.68 17.66 5.26
C ASP A 43 -31.01 16.89 5.08
N SER A 44 -30.91 15.57 4.85
CA SER A 44 -32.09 14.71 4.65
C SER A 44 -32.98 14.55 5.89
N THR A 45 -32.50 14.94 7.09
CA THR A 45 -33.23 14.84 8.36
C THR A 45 -33.89 16.14 8.79
N SER A 46 -33.47 17.28 8.25
CA SER A 46 -33.89 18.62 8.65
C SER A 46 -35.39 18.84 8.49
N TYR A 47 -36.01 18.31 7.43
CA TYR A 47 -37.45 18.41 7.24
C TYR A 47 -38.26 17.70 8.33
N ASP A 48 -37.86 16.44 8.62
CA ASP A 48 -38.55 15.64 9.65
C ASP A 48 -38.33 16.22 11.06
N ALA A 49 -37.13 16.81 11.30
CA ALA A 49 -36.83 17.54 12.54
C ALA A 49 -37.74 18.77 12.73
N ALA A 50 -38.03 19.48 11.65
CA ALA A 50 -38.99 20.61 11.67
C ALA A 50 -40.42 20.13 11.96
N GLU A 51 -40.89 19.09 11.25
CA GLU A 51 -42.21 18.51 11.49
C GLU A 51 -42.37 18.01 12.94
N ALA A 52 -41.36 17.35 13.48
CA ALA A 52 -41.34 16.85 14.86
C ALA A 52 -41.50 17.96 15.91
N LYS A 53 -41.07 19.19 15.56
CA LYS A 53 -41.25 20.41 16.39
C LYS A 53 -42.51 21.21 16.06
N GLY A 54 -43.37 20.69 15.19
CA GLY A 54 -44.62 21.35 14.77
C GLY A 54 -44.39 22.53 13.83
N ILE A 55 -43.23 22.61 13.19
CA ILE A 55 -42.90 23.71 12.27
C ILE A 55 -43.29 23.26 10.85
N ASN A 56 -44.21 24.04 10.23
CA ASN A 56 -44.53 23.86 8.81
C ASN A 56 -43.49 24.61 7.97
N VAL A 57 -42.60 23.86 7.30
CA VAL A 57 -41.52 24.42 6.48
C VAL A 57 -42.03 25.30 5.34
N PHE A 58 -43.16 24.95 4.74
CA PHE A 58 -43.77 25.76 3.67
C PHE A 58 -44.33 27.10 4.18
N ASP A 59 -44.89 27.09 5.37
CA ASP A 59 -45.42 28.34 5.98
C ASP A 59 -44.26 29.23 6.46
N ALA A 60 -43.19 28.64 6.99
CA ALA A 60 -41.98 29.37 7.35
C ALA A 60 -41.31 30.04 6.14
N LEU A 61 -41.23 29.35 5.00
CA LEU A 61 -40.75 29.94 3.73
C LEU A 61 -41.65 31.05 3.23
N ARG A 62 -42.99 30.88 3.22
CA ARG A 62 -43.95 31.92 2.77
C ARG A 62 -43.90 33.14 3.65
N GLY A 63 -43.71 32.96 4.94
CA GLY A 63 -43.68 34.04 5.93
C GLY A 63 -42.30 34.66 6.12
N HIS A 64 -41.29 34.24 5.36
CA HIS A 64 -39.89 34.64 5.53
C HIS A 64 -39.35 34.40 6.96
N ALA A 65 -39.89 33.40 7.67
CA ALA A 65 -39.54 33.01 9.03
C ALA A 65 -38.51 31.87 9.04
N CYS A 66 -37.55 31.88 8.10
CA CYS A 66 -36.59 30.79 7.90
C CYS A 66 -35.57 30.74 9.05
N PHE A 67 -35.20 31.88 9.64
CA PHE A 67 -34.32 31.92 10.79
C PHE A 67 -34.90 31.13 11.96
N GLU A 68 -36.12 31.42 12.35
CA GLU A 68 -36.81 30.80 13.47
C GLU A 68 -36.93 29.28 13.28
N ALA A 69 -37.20 28.85 12.04
CA ALA A 69 -37.28 27.43 11.71
C ALA A 69 -35.93 26.73 11.79
N LEU A 70 -34.89 27.31 11.20
CA LEU A 70 -33.53 26.74 11.21
C LEU A 70 -32.92 26.73 12.63
N ASP A 71 -33.09 27.81 13.40
CA ASP A 71 -32.62 27.90 14.76
C ASP A 71 -33.31 26.87 15.67
N ALA A 72 -34.60 26.71 15.51
CA ALA A 72 -35.37 25.73 16.27
C ALA A 72 -34.91 24.27 16.05
N ILE A 73 -34.48 23.93 14.86
CA ILE A 73 -34.01 22.58 14.55
C ILE A 73 -32.49 22.40 14.74
N GLY A 74 -31.75 23.48 15.00
CA GLY A 74 -30.29 23.47 15.21
C GLY A 74 -29.47 23.59 13.92
N ASP A 75 -30.12 23.98 12.80
CA ASP A 75 -29.52 24.06 11.47
C ASP A 75 -29.10 25.49 11.08
N ALA A 76 -29.27 26.47 11.99
CA ALA A 76 -28.79 27.84 11.80
C ALA A 76 -27.26 27.93 12.03
N VAL A 77 -26.56 28.63 11.16
CA VAL A 77 -25.08 28.76 11.21
C VAL A 77 -24.72 30.13 11.81
N PHE A 78 -24.01 30.10 12.93
CA PHE A 78 -23.56 31.30 13.64
C PHE A 78 -22.03 31.43 13.52
N THR A 79 -21.54 32.47 12.85
CA THR A 79 -20.10 32.75 12.73
C THR A 79 -19.69 34.01 13.50
N GLY A 80 -20.67 34.91 13.78
CA GLY A 80 -20.38 36.27 14.12
C GLY A 80 -19.78 37.04 12.94
N ASN A 81 -19.40 38.30 13.16
CA ASN A 81 -18.78 39.12 12.12
C ASN A 81 -17.39 38.53 11.77
N THR A 82 -17.19 38.17 10.52
CA THR A 82 -15.96 37.54 10.01
C THR A 82 -14.90 38.55 9.56
N GLY A 83 -15.26 39.81 9.40
CA GLY A 83 -14.38 40.85 8.90
C GLY A 83 -14.07 40.76 7.40
N THR A 84 -14.76 39.91 6.66
CA THR A 84 -14.63 39.76 5.20
C THR A 84 -16.00 39.73 4.53
N ASN A 85 -16.05 40.09 3.26
CA ASN A 85 -17.27 39.98 2.45
C ASN A 85 -16.90 39.46 1.06
N LEU A 86 -17.23 38.19 0.80
CA LEU A 86 -17.10 37.50 -0.50
C LEU A 86 -18.47 37.18 -1.11
N CYS A 87 -19.55 37.82 -0.60
CA CYS A 87 -20.93 37.50 -0.89
C CYS A 87 -21.37 36.12 -0.36
N ASP A 88 -22.48 35.58 -0.88
CA ASP A 88 -23.04 34.31 -0.46
C ASP A 88 -22.18 33.11 -0.94
N LEU A 89 -21.88 32.19 -0.03
CA LEU A 89 -21.27 30.93 -0.34
C LEU A 89 -22.32 29.82 -0.27
N ASN A 90 -22.58 29.19 -1.40
CA ASN A 90 -23.51 28.07 -1.52
C ASN A 90 -22.70 26.78 -1.77
N ILE A 91 -22.77 25.81 -0.86
CA ILE A 91 -22.06 24.55 -0.94
C ILE A 91 -23.06 23.40 -0.88
N MET A 92 -23.04 22.54 -1.89
CA MET A 92 -23.82 21.30 -1.89
C MET A 92 -22.86 20.11 -1.76
N TYR A 93 -22.95 19.39 -0.68
CA TYR A 93 -22.28 18.10 -0.53
C TYR A 93 -23.23 17.00 -1.00
N VAL A 94 -22.80 16.22 -1.98
CA VAL A 94 -23.52 15.06 -2.48
C VAL A 94 -22.61 13.86 -2.27
N PRO A 95 -22.94 12.96 -1.31
CA PRO A 95 -22.13 11.77 -1.10
C PRO A 95 -22.19 10.87 -2.33
N GLU A 96 -21.10 10.16 -2.60
CA GLU A 96 -21.17 9.05 -3.54
C GLU A 96 -22.07 7.98 -2.95
N LEU A 97 -23.20 7.72 -3.58
CA LEU A 97 -24.09 6.64 -3.17
C LEU A 97 -23.40 5.30 -3.48
N PRO A 98 -23.16 4.44 -2.48
CA PRO A 98 -22.68 3.10 -2.77
C PRO A 98 -23.71 2.38 -3.65
N GLY A 99 -23.29 1.89 -4.81
CA GLY A 99 -24.08 0.94 -5.60
C GLY A 99 -24.90 1.46 -6.78
N LYS A 100 -24.78 2.72 -7.18
CA LYS A 100 -25.24 3.08 -8.55
C LYS A 100 -24.03 3.18 -9.47
N PRO A 101 -23.94 2.32 -10.51
CA PRO A 101 -22.86 2.42 -11.49
C PRO A 101 -22.87 3.82 -12.08
N ARG A 102 -21.73 4.53 -12.02
CA ARG A 102 -21.58 5.78 -12.77
C ARG A 102 -21.78 5.44 -14.24
N LYS A 103 -22.62 6.21 -14.93
CA LYS A 103 -22.82 6.04 -16.36
C LYS A 103 -21.44 6.20 -17.02
N GLY A 104 -20.85 5.08 -17.50
CA GLY A 104 -19.53 5.09 -18.13
C GLY A 104 -18.44 4.29 -17.42
N SER A 105 -18.61 3.84 -16.17
CA SER A 105 -17.61 3.01 -15.45
C SER A 105 -17.61 1.53 -15.85
N ARG A 106 -18.53 1.10 -16.73
CA ARG A 106 -18.57 -0.29 -17.21
C ARG A 106 -17.38 -0.60 -18.10
N ILE A 107 -16.84 -1.79 -17.93
CA ILE A 107 -15.73 -2.30 -18.73
C ILE A 107 -16.19 -2.48 -20.18
N ARG A 108 -15.55 -1.74 -21.08
CA ARG A 108 -15.77 -1.82 -22.53
C ARG A 108 -14.80 -2.80 -23.19
N SER A 109 -13.55 -2.83 -22.74
CA SER A 109 -12.54 -3.74 -23.28
C SER A 109 -11.47 -4.07 -22.24
N VAL A 110 -10.96 -5.28 -22.33
CA VAL A 110 -9.78 -5.78 -21.62
C VAL A 110 -8.83 -6.34 -22.65
N HIS A 111 -7.56 -5.96 -22.62
CA HIS A 111 -6.55 -6.44 -23.58
C HIS A 111 -5.22 -6.67 -22.87
N ALA A 112 -4.68 -7.87 -23.05
CA ALA A 112 -3.38 -8.25 -22.50
C ALA A 112 -2.32 -8.37 -23.60
N ARG A 113 -1.07 -8.12 -23.18
CA ARG A 113 0.14 -8.33 -23.98
C ARG A 113 1.31 -8.77 -23.12
N GLN A 114 2.31 -9.35 -23.75
CA GLN A 114 3.60 -9.62 -23.12
C GLN A 114 4.47 -8.35 -23.18
N ILE A 115 5.05 -7.97 -22.04
CA ILE A 115 6.12 -6.98 -21.90
C ILE A 115 7.27 -7.58 -21.11
N ILE A 116 8.30 -6.79 -20.76
CA ILE A 116 9.44 -7.25 -19.96
C ILE A 116 9.56 -6.47 -18.65
N ASP A 117 10.02 -7.14 -17.61
CA ASP A 117 10.35 -6.55 -16.30
C ASP A 117 11.74 -5.90 -16.30
N CYS A 118 12.13 -5.30 -15.17
CA CYS A 118 13.44 -4.65 -15.00
C CYS A 118 14.64 -5.61 -15.08
N LYS A 119 14.41 -6.93 -15.10
CA LYS A 119 15.41 -8.00 -15.31
C LYS A 119 15.32 -8.61 -16.70
N CYS A 120 14.63 -7.95 -17.64
CA CYS A 120 14.39 -8.41 -19.02
C CYS A 120 13.66 -9.76 -19.09
N ARG A 121 12.81 -10.09 -18.10
CA ARG A 121 11.97 -11.30 -18.12
C ARG A 121 10.56 -10.95 -18.57
N PRO A 122 9.91 -11.80 -19.39
CA PRO A 122 8.53 -11.59 -19.81
C PRO A 122 7.55 -11.51 -18.63
N MET A 123 6.57 -10.62 -18.75
CA MET A 123 5.43 -10.49 -17.82
C MET A 123 4.17 -10.07 -18.56
N VAL A 124 3.01 -10.32 -17.94
CA VAL A 124 1.70 -9.94 -18.49
C VAL A 124 1.41 -8.49 -18.15
N GLU A 125 1.06 -7.69 -19.15
CA GLU A 125 0.47 -6.35 -18.97
C GLU A 125 -0.94 -6.34 -19.53
N VAL A 126 -1.85 -5.63 -18.85
CA VAL A 126 -3.27 -5.53 -19.22
C VAL A 126 -3.70 -4.07 -19.25
N ASP A 127 -4.43 -3.70 -20.30
CA ASP A 127 -5.23 -2.49 -20.37
C ASP A 127 -6.71 -2.81 -20.18
N VAL A 128 -7.37 -2.09 -19.30
CA VAL A 128 -8.82 -2.07 -19.14
C VAL A 128 -9.35 -0.70 -19.53
N ILE A 129 -10.32 -0.66 -20.44
CA ILE A 129 -10.94 0.59 -20.89
C ILE A 129 -12.43 0.54 -20.55
N THR A 130 -12.91 1.59 -19.90
CA THR A 130 -14.32 1.76 -19.55
C THR A 130 -15.11 2.47 -20.64
N GLU A 131 -16.43 2.48 -20.56
CA GLU A 131 -17.31 3.14 -21.54
C GLU A 131 -17.09 4.66 -21.63
N ASP A 132 -16.66 5.31 -20.53
CA ASP A 132 -16.31 6.74 -20.51
C ASP A 132 -14.92 7.04 -21.11
N GLY A 133 -14.19 5.99 -21.54
CA GLY A 133 -12.86 6.09 -22.13
C GLY A 133 -11.71 6.13 -21.10
N SER A 134 -12.01 5.96 -19.82
CA SER A 134 -10.96 5.85 -18.79
C SER A 134 -10.16 4.57 -18.97
N ILE A 135 -8.85 4.64 -18.73
CA ILE A 135 -7.92 3.54 -18.95
C ILE A 135 -7.20 3.21 -17.64
N GLY A 136 -7.15 1.93 -17.32
CA GLY A 136 -6.29 1.39 -16.28
C GLY A 136 -5.31 0.38 -16.88
N THR A 137 -4.02 0.58 -16.66
CA THR A 137 -2.95 -0.31 -17.12
C THR A 137 -2.22 -0.91 -15.94
N ALA A 138 -1.97 -2.21 -15.98
CA ALA A 138 -1.19 -2.89 -14.93
C ALA A 138 -0.40 -4.07 -15.47
N ALA A 139 0.75 -4.35 -14.85
CA ALA A 139 1.58 -5.51 -15.16
C ALA A 139 1.92 -6.31 -13.90
N ALA A 140 2.04 -7.63 -14.06
CA ALA A 140 2.33 -8.56 -12.96
C ALA A 140 3.84 -8.69 -12.72
N PRO A 141 4.39 -8.10 -11.64
CA PRO A 141 5.80 -8.26 -11.29
C PRO A 141 6.07 -9.69 -10.81
N THR A 142 7.31 -10.15 -10.94
CA THR A 142 7.71 -11.49 -10.52
C THR A 142 8.93 -11.44 -9.61
N GLY A 143 8.92 -12.21 -8.53
CA GLY A 143 10.08 -12.37 -7.65
C GLY A 143 11.25 -13.10 -8.30
N SER A 144 12.43 -13.07 -7.64
CA SER A 144 13.53 -14.01 -7.92
C SER A 144 13.27 -15.36 -7.25
N SER A 145 12.82 -15.32 -5.99
CA SER A 145 12.23 -16.43 -5.25
C SER A 145 10.71 -16.33 -5.33
N VAL A 146 10.03 -17.46 -5.28
CA VAL A 146 8.58 -17.58 -5.25
C VAL A 146 8.25 -18.52 -4.11
N GLY A 147 7.55 -18.04 -3.09
CA GLY A 147 7.08 -18.86 -1.97
C GLY A 147 6.14 -19.97 -2.43
N MET A 148 6.16 -21.10 -1.76
CA MET A 148 5.39 -22.30 -2.15
C MET A 148 3.88 -22.02 -2.24
N TYR A 149 3.40 -21.07 -1.47
CA TYR A 149 1.98 -20.75 -1.32
C TYR A 149 1.52 -19.52 -2.11
N GLU A 150 2.41 -18.94 -2.92
CA GLU A 150 2.04 -17.83 -3.80
C GLU A 150 1.10 -18.26 -4.92
N SER A 151 0.33 -17.32 -5.46
CA SER A 151 -0.46 -17.54 -6.68
C SER A 151 0.46 -17.93 -7.84
N PHE A 152 0.00 -18.86 -8.66
CA PHE A 152 0.81 -19.49 -9.70
C PHE A 152 1.18 -18.52 -10.82
N VAL A 153 2.47 -18.39 -11.13
CA VAL A 153 2.95 -17.62 -12.28
C VAL A 153 2.95 -18.54 -13.50
N LEU A 154 1.95 -18.38 -14.37
CA LEU A 154 1.83 -19.19 -15.59
C LEU A 154 2.88 -18.76 -16.61
N ARG A 155 3.79 -19.70 -16.94
CA ARG A 155 4.83 -19.59 -17.96
C ARG A 155 4.58 -20.57 -19.10
N ASP A 156 5.08 -20.25 -20.30
CA ASP A 156 4.90 -21.12 -21.45
C ASP A 156 5.79 -22.35 -21.39
N ASN A 157 6.95 -22.25 -20.72
CA ASN A 157 7.97 -23.29 -20.58
C ASN A 157 8.53 -23.75 -21.94
N ASP A 158 8.52 -22.89 -22.98
CA ASP A 158 9.16 -23.14 -24.24
C ASP A 158 10.61 -22.62 -24.19
N PRO A 159 11.63 -23.52 -24.21
CA PRO A 159 13.03 -23.10 -24.15
C PRO A 159 13.47 -22.19 -25.31
N ALA A 160 12.76 -22.21 -26.43
CA ALA A 160 13.07 -21.39 -27.61
C ALA A 160 12.73 -19.91 -27.39
N GLU A 161 11.82 -19.60 -26.46
CA GLU A 161 11.39 -18.24 -26.18
C GLU A 161 11.75 -17.82 -24.75
N TYR A 162 12.62 -16.81 -24.62
CA TYR A 162 13.05 -16.27 -23.31
C TYR A 162 13.47 -17.36 -22.31
N ASN A 163 14.12 -18.43 -22.79
CA ASN A 163 14.54 -19.58 -21.96
C ASN A 163 13.38 -20.22 -21.15
N GLY A 164 12.19 -20.30 -21.72
CA GLY A 164 10.99 -20.85 -21.08
C GLY A 164 10.15 -19.84 -20.28
N LEU A 165 10.56 -18.57 -20.22
CA LEU A 165 9.92 -17.58 -19.35
C LEU A 165 8.81 -16.77 -20.03
N SER A 166 8.50 -17.00 -21.33
CA SER A 166 7.39 -16.33 -22.02
C SER A 166 6.04 -16.58 -21.32
N VAL A 167 5.06 -15.70 -21.58
CA VAL A 167 3.75 -15.68 -20.90
C VAL A 167 2.56 -15.63 -21.86
N HIS A 168 2.72 -16.14 -23.09
CA HIS A 168 1.67 -16.11 -24.10
C HIS A 168 0.40 -16.86 -23.69
N LYS A 169 0.52 -17.97 -22.95
CA LYS A 169 -0.65 -18.69 -22.41
C LYS A 169 -1.44 -17.81 -21.43
N ALA A 170 -0.75 -17.10 -20.54
CA ALA A 170 -1.40 -16.19 -19.60
C ALA A 170 -2.06 -15.01 -20.33
N VAL A 171 -1.40 -14.47 -21.36
CA VAL A 171 -1.97 -13.42 -22.24
C VAL A 171 -3.21 -13.93 -22.97
N ALA A 172 -3.17 -15.13 -23.54
CA ALA A 172 -4.34 -15.75 -24.18
C ALA A 172 -5.49 -15.97 -23.20
N ASN A 173 -5.21 -16.45 -21.98
CA ASN A 173 -6.22 -16.61 -20.94
C ASN A 173 -6.92 -15.30 -20.59
N VAL A 174 -6.19 -14.18 -20.55
CA VAL A 174 -6.81 -12.86 -20.37
C VAL A 174 -7.69 -12.51 -21.56
N ASN A 175 -7.18 -12.59 -22.79
CA ASN A 175 -7.87 -12.09 -23.98
C ASN A 175 -9.09 -12.96 -24.36
N ASP A 176 -8.97 -14.28 -24.20
CA ASP A 176 -9.95 -15.24 -24.73
C ASP A 176 -10.95 -15.72 -23.67
N ILE A 177 -10.59 -15.66 -22.36
CA ILE A 177 -11.42 -16.19 -21.26
C ILE A 177 -11.86 -15.08 -20.30
N ILE A 178 -10.91 -14.34 -19.72
CA ILE A 178 -11.22 -13.34 -18.69
C ILE A 178 -11.93 -12.12 -19.32
N ALA A 179 -11.40 -11.58 -20.41
CA ALA A 179 -11.94 -10.37 -21.03
C ALA A 179 -13.42 -10.52 -21.41
N PRO A 180 -13.89 -11.59 -22.10
CA PRO A 180 -15.31 -11.75 -22.41
C PRO A 180 -16.22 -11.80 -21.17
N ALA A 181 -15.73 -12.37 -20.06
CA ALA A 181 -16.49 -12.49 -18.82
C ALA A 181 -16.66 -11.15 -18.08
N LEU A 182 -15.72 -10.23 -18.25
CA LEU A 182 -15.72 -8.95 -17.54
C LEU A 182 -16.39 -7.80 -18.33
N ILE A 183 -16.57 -7.94 -19.66
CA ILE A 183 -17.22 -6.91 -20.48
C ILE A 183 -18.62 -6.59 -19.91
N GLY A 184 -18.89 -5.29 -19.71
CA GLY A 184 -20.15 -4.78 -19.15
C GLY A 184 -20.24 -4.82 -17.63
N MET A 185 -19.31 -5.44 -16.91
CA MET A 185 -19.20 -5.31 -15.46
C MET A 185 -18.76 -3.90 -15.07
N ASP A 186 -19.15 -3.46 -13.89
CA ASP A 186 -18.74 -2.15 -13.36
C ASP A 186 -17.31 -2.24 -12.82
N ALA A 187 -16.39 -1.45 -13.37
CA ALA A 187 -15.01 -1.38 -12.89
C ALA A 187 -14.91 -0.94 -11.42
N MET A 188 -15.92 -0.26 -10.89
CA MET A 188 -15.97 0.16 -9.49
C MET A 188 -16.34 -0.97 -8.52
N ASP A 189 -16.89 -2.08 -8.99
CA ASP A 189 -17.17 -3.27 -8.18
C ASP A 189 -16.00 -4.25 -8.23
N GLN A 190 -14.88 -3.84 -7.63
CA GLN A 190 -13.65 -4.64 -7.61
C GLN A 190 -13.88 -6.05 -7.04
N ALA A 191 -14.71 -6.15 -6.00
CA ALA A 191 -14.98 -7.44 -5.37
C ALA A 191 -15.72 -8.41 -6.29
N ALA A 192 -16.67 -7.92 -7.11
CA ALA A 192 -17.36 -8.75 -8.09
C ALA A 192 -16.44 -9.17 -9.24
N ILE A 193 -15.56 -8.27 -9.70
CA ILE A 193 -14.57 -8.55 -10.74
C ILE A 193 -13.61 -9.65 -10.29
N ASP A 194 -13.00 -9.48 -9.12
CA ASP A 194 -12.01 -10.43 -8.58
C ASP A 194 -12.66 -11.79 -8.33
N ARG A 195 -13.86 -11.81 -7.75
CA ARG A 195 -14.63 -13.04 -7.56
C ARG A 195 -14.93 -13.75 -8.87
N CYS A 196 -15.35 -13.04 -9.90
CA CYS A 196 -15.57 -13.61 -11.24
C CYS A 196 -14.33 -14.33 -11.76
N MET A 197 -13.15 -13.70 -11.65
CA MET A 197 -11.89 -14.31 -12.11
C MET A 197 -11.47 -15.51 -11.26
N ILE A 198 -11.66 -15.46 -9.93
CA ILE A 198 -11.37 -16.58 -9.03
C ILE A 198 -12.29 -17.77 -9.36
N GLU A 199 -13.58 -17.54 -9.59
CA GLU A 199 -14.54 -18.58 -9.96
C GLU A 199 -14.24 -19.17 -11.34
N LEU A 200 -13.81 -18.37 -12.30
CA LEU A 200 -13.37 -18.83 -13.64
C LEU A 200 -12.12 -19.71 -13.57
N ASP A 201 -11.16 -19.38 -12.70
CA ASP A 201 -9.96 -20.20 -12.48
C ASP A 201 -10.31 -21.51 -11.77
N GLY A 202 -11.10 -21.45 -10.72
CA GLY A 202 -11.60 -22.59 -9.95
C GLY A 202 -10.55 -23.34 -9.13
N THR A 203 -9.30 -22.83 -9.03
CA THR A 203 -8.22 -23.44 -8.22
C THR A 203 -7.78 -22.49 -7.10
N GLU A 204 -7.27 -23.07 -6.00
CA GLU A 204 -6.84 -22.30 -4.84
C GLU A 204 -5.73 -21.30 -5.18
N ASN A 205 -4.71 -21.75 -5.96
CA ASN A 205 -3.53 -20.95 -6.30
C ASN A 205 -3.58 -20.36 -7.71
N LYS A 206 -4.77 -20.28 -8.33
CA LYS A 206 -4.96 -19.65 -9.65
C LYS A 206 -4.11 -20.30 -10.75
N THR A 207 -4.07 -21.64 -10.77
CA THR A 207 -3.18 -22.41 -11.66
C THR A 207 -3.72 -22.57 -13.08
N ASN A 208 -5.05 -22.47 -13.28
CA ASN A 208 -5.66 -22.65 -14.61
C ASN A 208 -5.49 -21.42 -15.51
N LEU A 209 -5.82 -20.25 -15.01
CA LEU A 209 -5.69 -18.99 -15.78
C LEU A 209 -4.33 -18.33 -15.59
N GLY A 210 -3.70 -18.56 -14.45
CA GLY A 210 -2.46 -17.94 -14.02
C GLY A 210 -2.69 -16.75 -13.09
N GLY A 211 -2.03 -16.79 -11.91
CA GLY A 211 -2.08 -15.68 -10.96
C GLY A 211 -1.56 -14.37 -11.53
N ASN A 212 -0.57 -14.43 -12.44
CA ASN A 212 -0.07 -13.28 -13.17
C ASN A 212 -1.10 -12.67 -14.14
N ALA A 213 -1.93 -13.47 -14.77
CA ALA A 213 -3.05 -13.01 -15.62
C ALA A 213 -4.11 -12.32 -14.74
N ILE A 214 -4.60 -13.01 -13.71
CA ILE A 214 -5.65 -12.53 -12.80
C ILE A 214 -5.22 -11.24 -12.09
N TYR A 215 -4.00 -11.20 -11.55
CA TYR A 215 -3.47 -10.02 -10.89
C TYR A 215 -3.41 -8.79 -11.80
N SER A 216 -2.88 -8.95 -13.04
CA SER A 216 -2.79 -7.82 -13.97
C SER A 216 -4.16 -7.24 -14.30
N VAL A 217 -5.18 -8.09 -14.50
CA VAL A 217 -6.56 -7.64 -14.74
C VAL A 217 -7.14 -6.97 -13.51
N SER A 218 -6.98 -7.57 -12.31
CA SER A 218 -7.49 -7.02 -11.05
C SER A 218 -6.98 -5.59 -10.81
N VAL A 219 -5.67 -5.37 -10.94
CA VAL A 219 -5.06 -4.04 -10.75
C VAL A 219 -5.47 -3.07 -11.87
N ALA A 220 -5.55 -3.53 -13.13
CA ALA A 220 -5.97 -2.69 -14.25
C ALA A 220 -7.43 -2.21 -14.08
N CYS A 221 -8.34 -3.08 -13.63
CA CYS A 221 -9.72 -2.69 -13.30
C CYS A 221 -9.75 -1.64 -12.18
N TYR A 222 -8.96 -1.82 -11.13
CA TYR A 222 -8.90 -0.88 -10.01
C TYR A 222 -8.39 0.50 -10.43
N ARG A 223 -7.40 0.55 -11.33
CA ARG A 223 -6.92 1.80 -11.94
C ARG A 223 -7.95 2.42 -12.88
N ALA A 224 -8.66 1.63 -13.67
CA ALA A 224 -9.73 2.13 -14.54
C ALA A 224 -10.87 2.75 -13.72
N ALA A 225 -11.24 2.14 -12.59
CA ALA A 225 -12.22 2.69 -11.65
C ALA A 225 -11.78 4.05 -11.09
N ALA A 226 -10.53 4.17 -10.63
CA ALA A 226 -9.98 5.43 -10.14
C ALA A 226 -9.97 6.52 -11.25
N ALA A 227 -9.55 6.13 -12.47
CA ALA A 227 -9.54 7.03 -13.63
C ALA A 227 -10.94 7.50 -14.01
N SER A 228 -11.98 6.63 -13.97
CA SER A 228 -13.38 7.01 -14.17
C SER A 228 -13.86 8.00 -13.10
N CYS A 229 -13.29 7.95 -11.89
CA CYS A 229 -13.51 8.93 -10.85
C CYS A 229 -12.67 10.21 -11.01
N LYS A 230 -11.81 10.28 -12.03
CA LYS A 230 -10.84 11.38 -12.25
C LYS A 230 -9.91 11.60 -11.06
N ARG A 231 -9.52 10.52 -10.40
CA ARG A 231 -8.65 10.53 -9.23
C ARG A 231 -7.43 9.64 -9.46
N PRO A 232 -6.24 10.01 -8.94
CA PRO A 232 -5.13 9.07 -8.81
C PRO A 232 -5.56 7.87 -7.97
N LEU A 233 -5.00 6.67 -8.24
CA LEU A 233 -5.43 5.46 -7.55
C LEU A 233 -5.23 5.56 -6.03
N TYR A 234 -4.10 6.07 -5.56
CA TYR A 234 -3.84 6.25 -4.13
C TYR A 234 -4.87 7.15 -3.44
N ASP A 235 -5.34 8.20 -4.14
CA ASP A 235 -6.36 9.12 -3.62
C ASP A 235 -7.76 8.47 -3.65
N TYR A 236 -8.04 7.67 -4.69
CA TYR A 236 -9.25 6.85 -4.77
C TYR A 236 -9.35 5.87 -3.60
N ILE A 237 -8.24 5.17 -3.28
CA ILE A 237 -8.14 4.25 -2.14
C ILE A 237 -8.33 4.98 -0.81
N ALA A 238 -7.65 6.12 -0.63
CA ALA A 238 -7.72 6.91 0.61
C ALA A 238 -9.06 7.62 0.82
N GLY A 239 -9.92 7.71 -0.20
CA GLY A 239 -11.14 8.50 -0.13
C GLY A 239 -10.87 10.00 0.09
N GLY A 240 -9.75 10.53 -0.41
CA GLY A 240 -9.32 11.93 -0.24
C GLY A 240 -8.67 12.25 1.11
N ARG A 241 -8.36 11.24 1.93
CA ARG A 241 -7.83 11.42 3.29
C ARG A 241 -6.35 11.05 3.39
N ILE A 242 -5.51 11.65 2.55
CA ILE A 242 -4.07 11.43 2.56
C ILE A 242 -3.43 12.35 3.60
N LYS A 243 -2.77 11.76 4.61
CA LYS A 243 -2.07 12.46 5.68
C LYS A 243 -0.58 12.18 5.68
N THR A 244 -0.19 10.96 5.28
CA THR A 244 1.18 10.51 5.34
C THR A 244 1.63 9.83 4.05
N VAL A 245 2.93 9.93 3.77
CA VAL A 245 3.67 9.01 2.90
C VAL A 245 4.43 8.02 3.77
N PRO A 246 4.63 6.77 3.33
CA PRO A 246 5.36 5.78 4.11
C PRO A 246 6.83 6.15 4.30
N ILE A 247 7.45 5.61 5.35
CA ILE A 247 8.91 5.59 5.51
C ILE A 247 9.47 4.60 4.49
N PRO A 248 10.35 5.02 3.56
CA PRO A 248 11.00 4.09 2.65
C PRO A 248 12.10 3.31 3.37
N SER A 249 12.13 2.00 3.17
CA SER A 249 13.21 1.14 3.61
C SER A 249 14.06 0.71 2.42
N PHE A 250 15.37 0.85 2.55
CA PHE A 250 16.32 0.72 1.44
C PHE A 250 17.21 -0.50 1.63
N ASN A 251 17.07 -1.48 0.76
CA ASN A 251 18.00 -2.58 0.66
C ASN A 251 19.36 -2.08 0.13
N VAL A 252 20.34 -1.92 1.01
CA VAL A 252 21.64 -1.36 0.65
C VAL A 252 22.71 -2.44 0.40
N LEU A 253 22.48 -3.67 0.93
CA LEU A 253 23.42 -4.77 0.79
C LEU A 253 22.66 -6.09 0.60
N ASN A 254 23.06 -6.85 -0.41
CA ASN A 254 22.48 -8.14 -0.77
C ASN A 254 23.36 -9.29 -0.27
N GLY A 255 22.73 -10.21 0.45
CA GLY A 255 23.28 -11.51 0.81
C GLY A 255 22.59 -12.65 0.07
N GLY A 256 22.24 -13.70 0.79
CA GLY A 256 21.63 -14.90 0.22
C GLY A 256 22.54 -15.58 -0.81
N MET A 257 21.94 -16.26 -1.75
CA MET A 257 22.63 -16.90 -2.88
C MET A 257 23.14 -15.89 -3.92
N ASN A 258 22.75 -14.62 -3.82
CA ASN A 258 22.99 -13.59 -4.82
C ASN A 258 24.29 -12.78 -4.61
N ALA A 259 24.99 -12.99 -3.52
CA ALA A 259 26.15 -12.20 -3.13
C ALA A 259 27.48 -12.68 -3.73
N GLY A 260 27.51 -13.88 -4.28
CA GLY A 260 28.78 -14.52 -4.72
C GLY A 260 29.62 -15.13 -3.58
N ILE A 261 29.15 -14.96 -2.34
CA ILE A 261 29.52 -15.69 -1.13
C ILE A 261 28.23 -16.17 -0.48
N ARG A 262 28.29 -17.19 0.37
CA ARG A 262 27.08 -17.71 1.02
C ARG A 262 26.80 -16.90 2.29
N GLN A 263 26.09 -15.78 2.15
CA GLN A 263 25.61 -14.98 3.28
C GLN A 263 24.21 -15.46 3.67
N ALA A 264 23.98 -15.69 4.97
CA ALA A 264 22.72 -16.27 5.45
C ALA A 264 21.51 -15.36 5.18
N PHE A 265 21.62 -14.05 5.41
CA PHE A 265 20.50 -13.12 5.26
C PHE A 265 20.48 -12.49 3.88
N ASN A 266 19.28 -12.37 3.30
CA ASN A 266 19.07 -11.94 1.92
C ASN A 266 19.21 -10.42 1.70
N GLU A 267 18.59 -9.60 2.57
CA GLU A 267 18.62 -8.14 2.42
C GLU A 267 18.94 -7.44 3.75
N PHE A 268 19.95 -6.58 3.71
CA PHE A 268 20.29 -5.66 4.80
C PHE A 268 19.75 -4.27 4.45
N ILE A 269 18.84 -3.79 5.28
CA ILE A 269 17.98 -2.64 4.99
C ILE A 269 18.30 -1.49 5.94
N VAL A 270 18.43 -0.29 5.38
CA VAL A 270 18.52 0.96 6.12
C VAL A 270 17.18 1.69 6.05
N MET A 271 16.69 2.14 7.20
CA MET A 271 15.44 2.89 7.35
C MET A 271 15.72 4.27 7.92
N PRO A 272 15.61 5.34 7.13
CA PRO A 272 15.74 6.73 7.63
C PRO A 272 14.47 7.20 8.36
N TYR A 273 14.12 6.53 9.46
CA TYR A 273 12.84 6.68 10.13
C TYR A 273 12.63 8.02 10.84
N ARG A 274 13.73 8.72 11.16
CA ARG A 274 13.72 10.08 11.73
C ARG A 274 14.17 11.16 10.75
N ALA A 275 14.14 10.87 9.44
CA ALA A 275 14.29 11.93 8.45
C ALA A 275 13.16 12.95 8.61
N SER A 276 13.44 14.21 8.36
CA SER A 276 12.45 15.31 8.47
C SER A 276 11.28 15.14 7.50
N ASP A 277 11.56 14.57 6.34
CA ASP A 277 10.59 14.31 5.28
C ASP A 277 11.11 13.25 4.29
N ILE A 278 10.31 12.95 3.27
CA ILE A 278 10.65 11.96 2.24
C ILE A 278 11.88 12.36 1.41
N GLU A 279 12.11 13.65 1.17
CA GLU A 279 13.25 14.12 0.40
C GLU A 279 14.55 13.88 1.16
N GLN A 280 14.57 14.21 2.46
CA GLN A 280 15.72 13.91 3.32
C GLN A 280 15.92 12.39 3.47
N ALA A 281 14.86 11.58 3.57
CA ALA A 281 14.98 10.13 3.63
C ALA A 281 15.68 9.55 2.39
N VAL A 282 15.34 10.07 1.20
CA VAL A 282 15.99 9.71 -0.06
C VAL A 282 17.45 10.17 -0.09
N GLU A 283 17.73 11.39 0.33
CA GLU A 283 19.09 11.94 0.41
C GLU A 283 19.99 11.09 1.32
N ILE A 284 19.49 10.73 2.52
CA ILE A 284 20.19 9.85 3.47
C ILE A 284 20.52 8.52 2.79
N ALA A 285 19.52 7.88 2.17
CA ALA A 285 19.72 6.58 1.52
C ALA A 285 20.78 6.62 0.43
N VAL A 286 20.77 7.65 -0.42
CA VAL A 286 21.76 7.82 -1.51
C VAL A 286 23.16 8.05 -0.95
N LYS A 287 23.31 8.90 0.07
CA LYS A 287 24.61 9.18 0.71
C LYS A 287 25.18 7.93 1.40
N VAL A 288 24.35 7.25 2.22
CA VAL A 288 24.75 6.02 2.94
C VAL A 288 25.11 4.92 1.94
N PHE A 289 24.31 4.72 0.89
CA PHE A 289 24.57 3.72 -0.14
C PHE A 289 25.92 3.96 -0.85
N ASN A 290 26.21 5.18 -1.25
CA ASN A 290 27.49 5.53 -1.89
C ASN A 290 28.67 5.39 -0.92
N ARG A 291 28.48 5.83 0.33
CA ARG A 291 29.50 5.68 1.37
C ARG A 291 29.79 4.23 1.68
N LEU A 292 28.76 3.38 1.76
CA LEU A 292 28.89 1.93 1.98
C LEU A 292 29.76 1.27 0.91
N GLY A 293 29.63 1.64 -0.37
CA GLY A 293 30.52 1.15 -1.41
C GLY A 293 32.00 1.47 -1.13
N THR A 294 32.30 2.67 -0.62
CA THR A 294 33.66 3.07 -0.21
C THR A 294 34.14 2.26 1.02
N VAL A 295 33.26 2.03 1.99
CA VAL A 295 33.55 1.26 3.21
C VAL A 295 33.86 -0.20 2.84
N ILE A 296 33.05 -0.81 1.96
CA ILE A 296 33.27 -2.19 1.47
C ILE A 296 34.62 -2.30 0.74
N ARG A 297 34.94 -1.32 -0.14
CA ARG A 297 36.24 -1.27 -0.82
C ARG A 297 37.39 -1.24 0.18
N ALA A 298 37.30 -0.41 1.21
CA ALA A 298 38.33 -0.31 2.23
C ALA A 298 38.49 -1.60 3.04
N TYR A 299 37.39 -2.31 3.30
CA TYR A 299 37.37 -3.57 4.02
C TYR A 299 37.95 -4.74 3.19
N THR A 300 37.52 -4.85 1.93
CA THR A 300 37.88 -5.99 1.07
C THR A 300 39.16 -5.79 0.25
N GLY A 301 39.62 -4.56 0.07
CA GLY A 301 40.67 -4.18 -0.87
C GLY A 301 40.27 -4.28 -2.35
N ALA A 302 38.99 -4.51 -2.65
CA ALA A 302 38.47 -4.67 -4.02
C ALA A 302 37.24 -3.79 -4.28
N GLU A 303 36.96 -3.52 -5.57
CA GLU A 303 35.74 -2.79 -5.95
C GLU A 303 34.48 -3.59 -5.57
N PRO A 304 33.51 -2.94 -4.90
CA PRO A 304 32.28 -3.61 -4.52
C PRO A 304 31.45 -3.98 -5.76
N ARG A 305 30.88 -5.18 -5.77
CA ARG A 305 29.98 -5.65 -6.83
C ARG A 305 28.54 -5.35 -6.47
N VAL A 306 27.70 -5.21 -7.49
CA VAL A 306 26.25 -5.05 -7.34
C VAL A 306 25.60 -6.43 -7.34
N GLY A 307 24.75 -6.68 -6.35
CA GLY A 307 23.98 -7.92 -6.22
C GLY A 307 22.75 -7.98 -7.11
N GLY A 308 22.09 -9.14 -7.11
CA GLY A 308 20.92 -9.42 -7.94
C GLY A 308 19.69 -8.53 -7.69
N SER A 309 19.63 -7.90 -6.51
CA SER A 309 18.60 -6.91 -6.14
C SER A 309 19.16 -5.47 -6.09
N TYR A 310 20.25 -5.22 -6.83
CA TYR A 310 20.88 -3.91 -7.04
C TYR A 310 21.53 -3.25 -5.80
N GLY A 311 21.46 -3.84 -4.61
CA GLY A 311 22.30 -3.50 -3.45
C GLY A 311 23.75 -3.94 -3.68
N TRP A 312 24.68 -3.52 -2.84
CA TRP A 312 26.04 -4.04 -2.88
C TRP A 312 26.05 -5.53 -2.47
N CYS A 313 26.89 -6.34 -3.09
CA CYS A 313 27.09 -7.71 -2.62
C CYS A 313 27.69 -7.71 -1.22
N ALA A 314 27.18 -8.58 -0.34
CA ALA A 314 27.72 -8.78 0.99
C ALA A 314 29.21 -9.17 0.93
N PRO A 315 30.08 -8.49 1.68
CA PRO A 315 31.53 -8.73 1.65
C PRO A 315 31.98 -9.80 2.66
N SER A 316 31.08 -10.33 3.47
CA SER A 316 31.35 -11.31 4.52
C SER A 316 30.20 -12.32 4.63
N GLU A 317 30.51 -13.56 5.03
CA GLU A 317 29.52 -14.58 5.42
C GLU A 317 28.88 -14.25 6.78
N ASP A 318 29.57 -13.47 7.62
CA ASP A 318 29.07 -13.05 8.92
C ASP A 318 28.12 -11.85 8.78
N PRO A 319 26.83 -12.00 9.13
CA PRO A 319 25.86 -10.92 9.12
C PRO A 319 26.25 -9.72 9.99
N GLU A 320 26.92 -9.98 11.12
CA GLU A 320 27.33 -8.93 12.05
C GLU A 320 28.37 -8.00 11.42
N VAL A 321 29.34 -8.57 10.66
CA VAL A 321 30.31 -7.78 9.89
C VAL A 321 29.58 -6.90 8.84
N CYS A 322 28.58 -7.44 8.17
CA CYS A 322 27.79 -6.67 7.21
C CYS A 322 27.07 -5.48 7.88
N LEU A 323 26.46 -5.70 9.04
CA LEU A 323 25.80 -4.65 9.82
C LEU A 323 26.79 -3.60 10.33
N ASP A 324 27.96 -4.00 10.82
CA ASP A 324 29.01 -3.06 11.26
C ASP A 324 29.50 -2.16 10.11
N LEU A 325 29.66 -2.70 8.89
CA LEU A 325 30.04 -1.91 7.71
C LEU A 325 28.96 -0.91 7.30
N ILE A 326 27.68 -1.30 7.39
CA ILE A 326 26.56 -0.40 7.13
C ILE A 326 26.48 0.68 8.23
N GLN A 327 26.61 0.28 9.50
CA GLN A 327 26.63 1.24 10.62
C GLN A 327 27.75 2.27 10.44
N LYS A 328 28.96 1.80 10.09
CA LYS A 328 30.06 2.69 9.78
C LYS A 328 29.72 3.68 8.65
N ALA A 329 29.05 3.23 7.60
CA ALA A 329 28.64 4.13 6.51
C ALA A 329 27.61 5.17 6.96
N ILE A 330 26.67 4.79 7.84
CA ILE A 330 25.69 5.70 8.45
C ILE A 330 26.41 6.74 9.32
N ASP A 331 27.32 6.31 10.18
CA ASP A 331 28.08 7.17 11.10
C ASP A 331 28.98 8.14 10.33
N ASP A 332 29.69 7.66 9.31
CA ASP A 332 30.54 8.49 8.43
C ASP A 332 29.73 9.57 7.68
N CYS A 333 28.45 9.35 7.46
CA CYS A 333 27.53 10.33 6.86
C CYS A 333 26.83 11.24 7.90
N GLY A 334 26.98 10.96 9.20
CA GLY A 334 26.39 11.76 10.28
C GLY A 334 24.89 11.51 10.50
N TYR A 335 24.36 10.31 10.14
CA TYR A 335 22.94 9.98 10.21
C TYR A 335 22.59 8.91 11.26
N SER A 336 23.45 8.70 12.27
CA SER A 336 23.27 7.67 13.30
C SER A 336 21.93 7.80 14.06
N GLU A 337 21.49 9.04 14.31
CA GLU A 337 20.23 9.33 15.02
C GLU A 337 18.98 9.21 14.13
N GLN A 338 19.14 9.29 12.80
CA GLN A 338 18.03 9.26 11.85
C GLN A 338 17.74 7.88 11.28
N CYS A 339 18.71 6.95 11.39
CA CYS A 339 18.62 5.63 10.75
C CYS A 339 18.41 4.51 11.76
N ALA A 340 17.62 3.53 11.36
CA ALA A 340 17.55 2.21 11.99
C ALA A 340 17.70 1.13 10.91
N PHE A 341 17.78 -0.12 11.32
CA PHE A 341 17.88 -1.26 10.43
C PHE A 341 16.53 -1.96 10.23
N ALA A 342 16.46 -2.73 9.17
CA ALA A 342 15.57 -3.87 9.04
C ALA A 342 16.34 -5.00 8.34
N LEU A 343 15.85 -6.22 8.48
CA LEU A 343 16.39 -7.39 7.78
C LEU A 343 15.27 -8.10 7.03
N ASP A 344 15.61 -8.60 5.86
CA ASP A 344 14.91 -9.69 5.19
C ASP A 344 15.84 -10.88 5.18
N CYS A 345 15.54 -11.87 6.01
CA CYS A 345 16.42 -13.02 6.18
C CYS A 345 16.21 -14.08 5.11
N ALA A 346 14.99 -14.25 4.61
CA ALA A 346 14.60 -15.27 3.61
C ALA A 346 15.18 -16.66 3.92
N MET A 347 15.04 -17.09 5.17
CA MET A 347 15.76 -18.27 5.69
C MET A 347 15.26 -19.60 5.13
N THR A 348 14.14 -19.64 4.41
CA THR A 348 13.72 -20.81 3.63
C THR A 348 14.79 -21.24 2.62
N GLU A 349 15.51 -20.27 2.01
CA GLU A 349 16.61 -20.55 1.07
C GLU A 349 17.84 -21.18 1.74
N MET A 350 17.98 -21.02 3.06
CA MET A 350 19.09 -21.51 3.87
C MET A 350 18.73 -22.73 4.73
N TYR A 351 17.48 -23.20 4.62
CA TYR A 351 16.96 -24.30 5.43
C TYR A 351 17.23 -25.65 4.82
N ASP A 352 17.89 -26.51 5.59
CA ASP A 352 18.06 -27.94 5.27
C ASP A 352 16.87 -28.73 5.84
N ARG A 353 15.92 -29.10 4.98
CA ARG A 353 14.69 -29.81 5.36
C ARG A 353 14.95 -31.24 5.88
N GLU A 354 16.05 -31.88 5.48
CA GLU A 354 16.43 -33.23 5.92
C GLU A 354 16.93 -33.19 7.37
N HIS A 355 17.84 -32.28 7.67
CA HIS A 355 18.46 -32.16 8.99
C HIS A 355 17.75 -31.18 9.92
N LYS A 356 16.78 -30.41 9.41
CA LYS A 356 16.04 -29.35 10.13
C LYS A 356 16.97 -28.31 10.76
N THR A 357 17.93 -27.85 9.97
CA THR A 357 18.93 -26.86 10.37
C THR A 357 19.01 -25.73 9.36
N TYR A 358 19.57 -24.62 9.79
CA TYR A 358 19.80 -23.45 8.96
C TYR A 358 21.30 -23.22 8.74
N TYR A 359 21.68 -22.77 7.54
CA TYR A 359 23.02 -22.27 7.32
C TYR A 359 23.20 -20.90 7.93
N LEU A 360 24.19 -20.73 8.79
CA LEU A 360 24.55 -19.44 9.37
C LEU A 360 26.08 -19.41 9.58
N ASN A 361 26.74 -18.41 9.01
CA ASN A 361 28.16 -18.10 9.27
C ASN A 361 29.10 -19.33 9.14
N GLY A 362 28.98 -20.03 8.00
CA GLY A 362 29.82 -21.22 7.72
C GLY A 362 29.40 -22.51 8.41
N SER A 363 28.33 -22.51 9.21
CA SER A 363 27.90 -23.64 10.03
C SER A 363 26.41 -23.95 9.84
N GLN A 364 26.02 -25.18 10.18
CA GLN A 364 24.61 -25.56 10.34
C GLN A 364 24.22 -25.30 11.79
N VAL A 365 23.10 -24.58 11.98
CA VAL A 365 22.56 -24.23 13.30
C VAL A 365 21.12 -24.69 13.42
N THR A 366 20.72 -25.01 14.64
CA THR A 366 19.32 -25.31 14.96
C THR A 366 18.46 -24.04 14.93
N ASN A 367 17.12 -24.23 14.91
CA ASN A 367 16.17 -23.14 15.08
C ASN A 367 16.47 -22.31 16.35
N ASP A 368 16.71 -22.98 17.47
CA ASP A 368 16.99 -22.33 18.76
C ASP A 368 18.25 -21.46 18.73
N GLU A 369 19.31 -21.94 18.08
CA GLU A 369 20.55 -21.19 17.92
C GLU A 369 20.37 -19.99 16.98
N LEU A 370 19.59 -20.14 15.92
CA LEU A 370 19.27 -19.04 15.01
C LEU A 370 18.46 -17.94 15.71
N VAL A 371 17.41 -18.32 16.46
CA VAL A 371 16.60 -17.38 17.26
C VAL A 371 17.46 -16.65 18.27
N ALA A 372 18.35 -17.37 18.98
CA ALA A 372 19.29 -16.76 19.93
C ALA A 372 20.29 -15.81 19.26
N TYR A 373 20.77 -16.16 18.05
CA TYR A 373 21.66 -15.31 17.27
C TYR A 373 20.96 -14.00 16.87
N VAL A 374 19.76 -14.09 16.28
CA VAL A 374 19.00 -12.91 15.87
C VAL A 374 18.64 -12.04 17.07
N LYS A 375 18.23 -12.65 18.19
CA LYS A 375 17.99 -11.92 19.46
C LYS A 375 19.21 -11.10 19.87
N ARG A 376 20.41 -11.69 19.87
CA ARG A 376 21.66 -10.98 20.18
C ARG A 376 21.93 -9.81 19.22
N LEU A 377 21.63 -9.96 17.93
CA LEU A 377 21.74 -8.85 16.98
C LEU A 377 20.82 -7.68 17.36
N THR A 378 19.59 -7.95 17.84
CA THR A 378 18.67 -6.90 18.28
C THR A 378 19.11 -6.19 19.57
N GLU A 379 20.02 -6.79 20.34
CA GLU A 379 20.62 -6.13 21.51
C GLU A 379 21.73 -5.15 21.11
N LYS A 380 22.38 -5.39 19.96
CA LYS A 380 23.49 -4.56 19.45
C LYS A 380 23.01 -3.48 18.47
N TYR A 381 22.03 -3.77 17.63
CA TYR A 381 21.55 -2.87 16.59
C TYR A 381 20.06 -2.56 16.76
N ASN A 382 19.66 -1.38 16.33
CA ASN A 382 18.27 -0.91 16.36
C ASN A 382 17.54 -1.39 15.10
N PHE A 383 16.76 -2.47 15.23
CA PHE A 383 15.91 -2.98 14.14
C PHE A 383 14.46 -2.56 14.31
N VAL A 384 13.87 -2.01 13.24
CA VAL A 384 12.42 -1.76 13.19
C VAL A 384 11.68 -3.08 13.02
N PHE A 385 12.10 -3.90 12.04
CA PHE A 385 11.53 -5.23 11.85
C PHE A 385 12.58 -6.23 11.32
N ILE A 386 12.29 -7.52 11.53
CA ILE A 386 13.00 -8.65 10.95
C ILE A 386 11.98 -9.54 10.24
N GLU A 387 12.20 -9.76 8.95
CA GLU A 387 11.34 -10.49 8.03
C GLU A 387 11.92 -11.88 7.76
N ASP A 388 11.04 -12.90 7.74
CA ASP A 388 11.31 -14.30 7.33
C ASP A 388 12.59 -14.90 7.92
N MET A 389 12.73 -14.74 9.23
CA MET A 389 13.91 -15.23 9.93
C MET A 389 13.97 -16.76 10.10
N LEU A 390 12.94 -17.48 9.65
CA LEU A 390 12.80 -18.94 9.70
C LEU A 390 12.13 -19.44 8.41
N ASP A 391 12.09 -20.78 8.23
CA ASP A 391 11.44 -21.44 7.09
C ASP A 391 9.93 -21.12 7.04
N GLU A 392 9.38 -21.01 5.83
CA GLU A 392 7.97 -20.65 5.55
C GLU A 392 6.92 -21.63 6.15
N ASP A 393 7.34 -22.77 6.66
CA ASP A 393 6.50 -23.77 7.34
C ASP A 393 6.80 -23.90 8.85
N ASP A 394 7.78 -23.18 9.38
CA ASP A 394 8.20 -23.28 10.79
C ASP A 394 7.34 -22.39 11.71
N TRP A 395 6.05 -22.69 11.79
CA TRP A 395 5.10 -21.93 12.63
C TRP A 395 5.48 -21.88 14.10
N ASP A 396 5.96 -23.00 14.66
CA ASP A 396 6.35 -23.09 16.07
C ASP A 396 7.61 -22.24 16.34
N GLY A 397 8.52 -22.22 15.38
CA GLY A 397 9.71 -21.38 15.44
C GLY A 397 9.36 -19.89 15.42
N PHE A 398 8.44 -19.46 14.56
CA PHE A 398 7.96 -18.08 14.55
C PHE A 398 7.28 -17.69 15.86
N VAL A 399 6.43 -18.56 16.44
CA VAL A 399 5.83 -18.34 17.78
C VAL A 399 6.88 -18.15 18.84
N LYS A 400 7.95 -18.97 18.82
CA LYS A 400 9.08 -18.86 19.74
C LYS A 400 9.84 -17.56 19.53
N ALA A 401 10.21 -17.24 18.28
CA ALA A 401 10.92 -16.02 17.93
C ALA A 401 10.16 -14.76 18.37
N HIS A 402 8.86 -14.69 18.07
CA HIS A 402 8.01 -13.58 18.47
C HIS A 402 7.94 -13.40 19.99
N ARG A 403 7.92 -14.50 20.75
CA ARG A 403 7.94 -14.44 22.23
C ARG A 403 9.27 -13.99 22.81
N GLU A 404 10.41 -14.42 22.22
CA GLU A 404 11.74 -14.23 22.79
C GLU A 404 12.45 -12.97 22.29
N ILE A 405 12.12 -12.49 21.09
CA ILE A 405 12.72 -11.30 20.51
C ILE A 405 11.73 -10.13 20.67
N THR A 406 11.98 -9.29 21.68
CA THR A 406 11.04 -8.24 22.08
C THR A 406 11.49 -6.82 21.69
N ARG A 407 12.73 -6.64 21.21
CA ARG A 407 13.29 -5.33 20.85
C ARG A 407 13.06 -4.94 19.38
N THR A 408 12.35 -5.76 18.61
CA THR A 408 11.99 -5.51 17.22
C THR A 408 10.67 -6.17 16.90
N TYR A 409 10.12 -5.88 15.73
CA TYR A 409 8.95 -6.59 15.21
C TYR A 409 9.39 -7.78 14.38
N ILE A 410 8.76 -8.93 14.61
CA ILE A 410 8.92 -10.13 13.77
C ILE A 410 7.80 -10.09 12.74
N ILE A 411 8.17 -10.06 11.47
CA ILE A 411 7.22 -10.02 10.36
C ILE A 411 7.48 -11.14 9.36
N ALA A 412 6.53 -11.40 8.49
CA ALA A 412 6.63 -12.48 7.53
C ALA A 412 6.22 -12.07 6.11
N ASP A 413 6.93 -12.59 5.13
CA ASP A 413 6.60 -12.58 3.71
C ASP A 413 6.13 -13.98 3.27
N ASP A 414 7.03 -14.95 3.14
CA ASP A 414 6.74 -16.30 2.59
C ASP A 414 5.86 -17.14 3.53
N LEU A 415 5.94 -16.97 4.85
CA LEU A 415 5.03 -17.61 5.81
C LEU A 415 3.56 -17.23 5.54
N THR A 416 3.28 -16.00 5.08
CA THR A 416 1.91 -15.48 4.94
C THR A 416 1.47 -15.29 3.49
N VAL A 417 2.38 -15.02 2.56
CA VAL A 417 2.18 -14.74 1.13
C VAL A 417 1.01 -13.78 0.85
N SER A 418 0.84 -12.78 1.72
CA SER A 418 -0.30 -11.85 1.69
C SER A 418 -1.69 -12.53 1.72
N ASN A 419 -1.76 -13.81 2.12
CA ASN A 419 -2.99 -14.62 2.14
C ASN A 419 -3.79 -14.37 3.43
N PRO A 420 -5.06 -13.93 3.35
CA PRO A 420 -5.87 -13.63 4.54
C PRO A 420 -6.01 -14.79 5.53
N ALA A 421 -6.08 -16.05 5.04
CA ALA A 421 -6.22 -17.23 5.90
C ALA A 421 -4.91 -17.52 6.68
N ARG A 422 -3.76 -17.39 6.00
CA ARG A 422 -2.44 -17.58 6.63
C ARG A 422 -2.14 -16.45 7.64
N ILE A 423 -2.50 -15.21 7.33
CA ILE A 423 -2.38 -14.08 8.27
C ILE A 423 -3.25 -14.27 9.51
N ARG A 424 -4.50 -14.74 9.34
CA ARG A 424 -5.37 -15.09 10.47
C ARG A 424 -4.73 -16.15 11.35
N ARG A 425 -4.20 -17.23 10.76
CA ARG A 425 -3.48 -18.27 11.48
C ARG A 425 -2.27 -17.71 12.25
N ALA A 426 -1.50 -16.85 11.61
CA ALA A 426 -0.33 -16.20 12.25
C ALA A 426 -0.74 -15.36 13.47
N TYR A 427 -1.85 -14.61 13.36
CA TYR A 427 -2.43 -13.87 14.47
C TYR A 427 -2.88 -14.77 15.62
N GLU A 428 -3.66 -15.81 15.32
CA GLU A 428 -4.18 -16.77 16.31
C GLU A 428 -3.06 -17.47 17.08
N LEU A 429 -1.97 -17.82 16.40
CA LEU A 429 -0.78 -18.41 17.00
C LEU A 429 0.13 -17.39 17.69
N LYS A 430 -0.05 -16.10 17.50
CA LYS A 430 0.88 -15.04 17.92
C LYS A 430 2.28 -15.26 17.35
N ALA A 431 2.35 -15.59 16.08
CA ALA A 431 3.61 -15.92 15.40
C ALA A 431 4.36 -14.69 14.90
N ILE A 432 3.64 -13.60 14.55
CA ILE A 432 4.21 -12.39 13.96
C ILE A 432 3.49 -11.14 14.44
N ASP A 433 4.15 -9.99 14.31
CA ASP A 433 3.59 -8.65 14.56
C ASP A 433 3.00 -8.00 13.30
N GLY A 434 3.44 -8.41 12.13
CA GLY A 434 3.05 -7.84 10.85
C GLY A 434 3.45 -8.71 9.67
N PHE A 435 3.13 -8.26 8.46
CA PHE A 435 3.42 -9.03 7.24
C PHE A 435 3.76 -8.13 6.06
N ILE A 436 4.40 -8.72 5.06
CA ILE A 436 4.69 -8.05 3.79
C ILE A 436 3.46 -8.14 2.88
N LEU A 437 2.95 -6.99 2.46
CA LEU A 437 1.83 -6.88 1.55
C LEU A 437 2.32 -6.82 0.10
N LYS A 438 2.16 -7.93 -0.62
CA LYS A 438 2.47 -8.08 -2.04
C LYS A 438 1.24 -8.64 -2.78
N PRO A 439 0.39 -7.80 -3.39
CA PRO A 439 -0.86 -8.26 -3.97
C PRO A 439 -0.72 -9.36 -5.04
N ASN A 440 0.43 -9.41 -5.72
CA ASN A 440 0.70 -10.44 -6.71
C ASN A 440 0.90 -11.85 -6.11
N GLN A 441 1.26 -11.95 -4.81
CA GLN A 441 1.39 -13.24 -4.12
C GLN A 441 0.03 -13.91 -3.91
N VAL A 442 -0.99 -13.13 -3.58
CA VAL A 442 -2.35 -13.64 -3.38
C VAL A 442 -3.20 -13.61 -4.65
N GLY A 443 -2.87 -12.71 -5.59
CA GLY A 443 -3.35 -12.68 -6.97
C GLY A 443 -4.49 -11.72 -7.27
N THR A 444 -5.14 -11.09 -6.27
CA THR A 444 -6.15 -10.05 -6.49
C THR A 444 -6.03 -8.89 -5.49
N ILE A 445 -6.53 -7.73 -5.89
CA ILE A 445 -6.62 -6.55 -5.01
C ILE A 445 -7.60 -6.80 -3.86
N THR A 446 -8.71 -7.45 -4.10
CA THR A 446 -9.72 -7.74 -3.05
C THR A 446 -9.13 -8.61 -1.93
N GLU A 447 -8.39 -9.66 -2.28
CA GLU A 447 -7.72 -10.51 -1.28
C GLU A 447 -6.63 -9.75 -0.51
N ALA A 448 -5.81 -8.95 -1.21
CA ALA A 448 -4.77 -8.12 -0.59
C ALA A 448 -5.36 -7.08 0.39
N LEU A 449 -6.45 -6.41 0.00
CA LEU A 449 -7.16 -5.48 0.88
C LEU A 449 -7.80 -6.17 2.09
N ALA A 450 -8.33 -7.38 1.91
CA ALA A 450 -8.88 -8.19 3.01
C ALA A 450 -7.77 -8.59 4.01
N ALA A 451 -6.57 -8.95 3.52
CA ALA A 451 -5.41 -9.24 4.35
C ALA A 451 -4.99 -8.02 5.19
N HIS A 452 -4.82 -6.86 4.54
CA HIS A 452 -4.49 -5.61 5.23
C HIS A 452 -5.55 -5.21 6.26
N LYS A 453 -6.84 -5.27 5.88
CA LYS A 453 -7.95 -4.93 6.77
C LYS A 453 -7.96 -5.80 8.01
N PHE A 454 -7.86 -7.13 7.85
CA PHE A 454 -7.79 -8.04 8.99
C PHE A 454 -6.63 -7.71 9.92
N ALA A 455 -5.43 -7.51 9.36
CA ALA A 455 -4.25 -7.18 10.16
C ALA A 455 -4.43 -5.87 10.95
N SER A 456 -4.90 -4.80 10.31
CA SER A 456 -5.09 -3.50 10.97
C SER A 456 -6.16 -3.54 12.07
N GLU A 457 -7.24 -4.30 11.88
CA GLU A 457 -8.30 -4.50 12.89
C GLU A 457 -7.83 -5.31 14.11
N HIS A 458 -6.71 -6.05 13.99
CA HIS A 458 -6.16 -6.90 15.04
C HIS A 458 -4.80 -6.41 15.60
N GLY A 459 -4.44 -5.15 15.33
CA GLY A 459 -3.21 -4.55 15.85
C GLY A 459 -1.92 -5.04 15.20
N MET A 460 -2.02 -5.73 14.07
CA MET A 460 -0.88 -6.08 13.21
C MET A 460 -0.68 -4.98 12.18
N PHE A 461 0.52 -4.86 11.63
CA PHE A 461 0.79 -3.92 10.55
C PHE A 461 1.18 -4.64 9.26
N SER A 462 1.05 -3.95 8.14
CA SER A 462 1.55 -4.39 6.85
C SER A 462 2.68 -3.48 6.37
N VAL A 463 3.58 -4.05 5.58
CA VAL A 463 4.65 -3.36 4.87
C VAL A 463 4.46 -3.63 3.38
N THR A 464 4.14 -2.62 2.59
CA THR A 464 4.05 -2.82 1.13
C THR A 464 5.43 -3.06 0.54
N SER A 465 5.52 -3.99 -0.39
CA SER A 465 6.79 -4.34 -1.03
C SER A 465 6.61 -4.60 -2.52
N GLY A 466 7.49 -4.02 -3.34
CA GLY A 466 7.66 -4.44 -4.73
C GLY A 466 8.37 -5.80 -4.84
N ARG A 467 8.45 -6.33 -6.07
CA ARG A 467 9.19 -7.57 -6.36
C ARG A 467 10.58 -7.23 -6.94
N SER A 468 11.49 -8.18 -6.88
CA SER A 468 12.83 -8.04 -7.47
C SER A 468 12.81 -7.87 -9.00
N GLY A 469 11.82 -8.46 -9.69
CA GLY A 469 11.47 -8.17 -11.08
C GLY A 469 10.35 -7.16 -11.14
N GLY A 470 10.67 -5.92 -10.80
CA GLY A 470 9.72 -4.84 -10.69
C GLY A 470 9.30 -4.23 -12.02
N VAL A 471 8.29 -3.41 -11.96
CA VAL A 471 7.71 -2.65 -13.07
C VAL A 471 7.62 -1.18 -12.67
N VAL A 472 7.77 -0.29 -13.65
CA VAL A 472 7.48 1.14 -13.47
C VAL A 472 5.98 1.31 -13.27
N GLY A 473 5.58 2.12 -12.29
CA GLY A 473 4.18 2.30 -11.92
C GLY A 473 3.60 1.10 -11.14
N ASP A 474 4.38 0.43 -10.30
CA ASP A 474 3.90 -0.65 -9.44
C ASP A 474 2.81 -0.15 -8.48
N VAL A 475 1.72 -0.93 -8.35
CA VAL A 475 0.55 -0.58 -7.51
C VAL A 475 0.87 -0.50 -6.01
N VAL A 476 1.98 -1.08 -5.57
CA VAL A 476 2.37 -1.08 -4.14
C VAL A 476 2.55 0.34 -3.57
N MET A 477 2.90 1.31 -4.43
CA MET A 477 2.98 2.72 -4.04
C MET A 477 1.59 3.31 -3.78
N ASP A 478 0.65 3.02 -4.66
CA ASP A 478 -0.74 3.46 -4.52
C ASP A 478 -1.37 2.86 -3.25
N LEU A 479 -1.10 1.59 -2.97
CA LEU A 479 -1.55 0.91 -1.75
C LEU A 479 -0.90 1.48 -0.49
N ALA A 480 0.42 1.72 -0.51
CA ALA A 480 1.12 2.29 0.64
C ALA A 480 0.53 3.63 1.07
N VAL A 481 0.35 4.53 0.10
CA VAL A 481 -0.23 5.86 0.36
C VAL A 481 -1.74 5.78 0.61
N GLY A 482 -2.47 5.05 -0.21
CA GLY A 482 -3.93 4.97 -0.13
C GLY A 482 -4.45 4.34 1.16
N LEU A 483 -3.75 3.33 1.66
CA LEU A 483 -4.07 2.65 2.92
C LEU A 483 -3.36 3.27 4.14
N GLN A 484 -2.58 4.33 3.93
CA GLN A 484 -1.80 5.01 4.98
C GLN A 484 -0.87 4.05 5.74
N ILE A 485 -0.27 3.10 5.03
CA ILE A 485 0.69 2.14 5.58
C ILE A 485 1.99 2.88 5.96
N PRO A 486 2.56 2.65 7.16
CA PRO A 486 3.71 3.44 7.62
C PRO A 486 5.03 3.10 6.93
N PHE A 487 5.15 1.93 6.27
CA PHE A 487 6.39 1.43 5.71
C PHE A 487 6.24 0.98 4.26
N ILE A 488 7.30 1.17 3.46
CA ILE A 488 7.42 0.56 2.14
C ILE A 488 8.83 -0.02 1.94
N LYS A 489 8.93 -1.28 1.55
CA LYS A 489 10.19 -1.86 1.05
C LYS A 489 10.41 -1.36 -0.38
N ASN A 490 11.25 -0.32 -0.50
CA ASN A 490 11.54 0.31 -1.78
C ASN A 490 12.54 -0.49 -2.62
N GLY A 491 13.36 -1.31 -1.96
CA GLY A 491 14.56 -1.88 -2.54
C GLY A 491 15.74 -0.89 -2.53
N CYS A 492 16.78 -1.16 -3.31
CA CYS A 492 17.97 -0.32 -3.39
C CYS A 492 17.65 1.07 -3.96
N PRO A 493 18.36 2.16 -3.56
CA PRO A 493 18.16 3.51 -4.11
C PRO A 493 18.82 3.68 -5.51
N ARG A 494 18.62 2.71 -6.39
CA ARG A 494 19.02 2.70 -7.80
C ARG A 494 18.12 1.75 -8.60
N SER A 495 18.18 1.78 -9.93
CA SER A 495 17.27 1.16 -10.88
C SER A 495 15.99 1.97 -11.11
N GLY A 496 15.53 1.99 -12.36
CA GLY A 496 14.46 2.90 -12.81
C GLY A 496 13.14 2.69 -12.07
N GLU A 497 12.71 1.44 -11.90
CA GLU A 497 11.45 1.09 -11.24
C GLU A 497 11.43 1.37 -9.73
N ARG A 498 12.63 1.45 -9.11
CA ARG A 498 12.77 1.79 -7.68
C ARG A 498 12.82 3.30 -7.46
N ILE A 499 13.53 4.01 -8.35
CA ILE A 499 13.56 5.47 -8.37
C ILE A 499 12.16 6.02 -8.68
N ASP A 500 11.39 5.37 -9.54
CA ASP A 500 10.00 5.77 -9.82
C ASP A 500 9.15 5.78 -8.54
N LYS A 501 9.30 4.77 -7.67
CA LYS A 501 8.61 4.72 -6.37
C LYS A 501 8.96 5.91 -5.47
N LEU A 502 10.24 6.28 -5.39
CA LEU A 502 10.69 7.42 -4.59
C LEU A 502 10.15 8.74 -5.16
N ASN A 503 10.24 8.91 -6.48
CA ASN A 503 9.68 10.07 -7.17
C ASN A 503 8.16 10.17 -6.98
N PHE A 504 7.46 9.05 -6.97
CA PHE A 504 6.03 8.99 -6.68
C PHE A 504 5.73 9.54 -5.27
N LEU A 505 6.44 9.06 -4.23
CA LEU A 505 6.23 9.51 -2.85
C LEU A 505 6.51 11.01 -2.68
N MET A 506 7.57 11.53 -3.32
CA MET A 506 7.87 12.97 -3.32
C MET A 506 6.76 13.79 -4.00
N ARG A 507 6.24 13.33 -5.15
CA ARG A 507 5.10 13.98 -5.83
C ARG A 507 3.82 13.96 -4.98
N VAL A 508 3.53 12.85 -4.28
CA VAL A 508 2.38 12.79 -3.37
C VAL A 508 2.52 13.80 -2.25
N LYS A 509 3.68 13.88 -1.61
CA LYS A 509 3.94 14.85 -0.54
C LYS A 509 3.74 16.30 -1.04
N ASP A 510 4.20 16.61 -2.26
CA ASP A 510 4.05 17.94 -2.87
C ASP A 510 2.58 18.27 -3.22
N ASN A 511 1.84 17.29 -3.72
CA ASN A 511 0.44 17.47 -4.15
C ASN A 511 -0.57 17.62 -3.00
N TYR A 512 -0.20 17.23 -1.76
CA TYR A 512 -1.10 17.27 -0.61
C TYR A 512 -0.53 18.14 0.52
N PRO A 513 -0.93 19.43 0.60
CA PRO A 513 -0.51 20.31 1.68
C PRO A 513 -0.79 19.69 3.07
N GLY A 514 0.21 19.65 3.93
CA GLY A 514 0.12 19.01 5.25
C GLY A 514 0.40 17.51 5.27
N CYS A 515 0.62 16.88 4.12
CA CYS A 515 1.14 15.52 4.07
C CYS A 515 2.58 15.47 4.58
N HIS A 516 2.90 14.53 5.42
CA HIS A 516 4.24 14.34 5.99
C HIS A 516 4.65 12.86 5.91
N MET A 517 5.92 12.57 6.12
CA MET A 517 6.38 11.19 6.25
C MET A 517 5.82 10.58 7.55
N ALA A 518 5.44 9.31 7.51
CA ALA A 518 4.97 8.58 8.68
C ALA A 518 5.99 8.67 9.83
N LYS A 519 5.51 8.71 11.07
CA LYS A 519 6.35 8.74 12.28
C LYS A 519 6.12 7.47 13.07
N ILE A 520 7.19 6.89 13.58
CA ILE A 520 7.17 5.61 14.30
C ILE A 520 7.92 5.68 15.65
N ASP A 521 8.35 6.86 16.08
CA ASP A 521 9.10 7.00 17.33
C ASP A 521 8.37 6.40 18.53
N ASP A 522 7.03 6.47 18.54
CA ASP A 522 6.21 5.97 19.66
C ASP A 522 5.95 4.44 19.57
N ILE A 523 6.31 3.80 18.46
CA ILE A 523 6.02 2.38 18.26
C ILE A 523 7.27 1.51 18.11
N VAL A 524 8.47 2.07 17.85
CA VAL A 524 9.71 1.29 17.83
C VAL A 524 10.00 0.67 19.19
N ARG A 525 10.63 -0.52 19.20
CA ARG A 525 10.84 -1.34 20.40
C ARG A 525 12.28 -1.29 20.96
N PHE A 526 13.18 -0.52 20.34
CA PHE A 526 14.59 -0.38 20.75
C PHE A 526 14.88 0.93 21.49
#